data_a24d9908474e0255acad07e6b51f97f6
#
_entry.id   a24d9908474e0255acad07e6b51f97f6
#
_cell.length_a   1.000
_cell.length_b   1.000
_cell.length_c   1.000
_cell.angle_alpha   90.00
_cell.angle_beta   90.00
_cell.angle_gamma   90.00
#
_symmetry.space_group_name_H-M   'P 1'
#
loop_
_entity.id
_entity.type
_entity.pdbx_description
1 polymer ?
#
loop_
_entity_poly.entity_id
_entity_poly.type
_entity_poly.pdbx_seq_one_letter_code
_entity_poly.pdbx_strand_id
1 'polypeptide(L)'
;MSDSSFLVCLSMREMLDLKKFGIEMWEEEKIASFREKLLTWYDEHKRDLPWRRSNNPYHIWVSEIMLQQTRVDTVIPYYERFLDWFPTVADLAQALEDRLLKAWEGLGYYSRVRNMQKAAQQIMTDFAGKFPDSYEGIASLKGIGPYTAGAIASIAFGLPEPAVDGNVMRVLSRLFEVDLDIGQPSNRKVFQAMMEILIDPDRPGDFNQALMDLGSDIEAPVNPHPEDSPVKEFSAAYLHGTMDKYPIKAPKKKPVPVYLQGLIIENEQGQFLLEKNEAAGLLSGFWHFPLIEVEEFQTENQISLFEVAENQPSLDLSPQESFEQDYDLTVDWQQQSYSKVQHVFSHRKWHIQLAYGRVKDSQHAADGEVLWLHPEDFGNYPFAKPQQKMWEAFNK
;
A
#
# COMPACT_ATOMS: atom_id res chain seq x y z
N MET A 1 19.22 50.26 11.63
CA MET A 1 19.67 49.25 12.61
C MET A 1 18.74 48.05 12.43
N SER A 2 19.15 47.21 11.57
CA SER A 2 18.45 45.98 11.20
C SER A 2 19.02 44.85 12.02
N ASP A 3 18.20 44.21 12.78
CA ASP A 3 18.64 43.13 13.66
C ASP A 3 18.50 41.77 12.94
N SER A 4 19.67 41.22 12.73
CA SER A 4 19.89 39.87 12.18
C SER A 4 19.62 38.83 13.26
N SER A 5 18.39 38.41 13.44
CA SER A 5 18.06 37.36 14.38
C SER A 5 17.02 36.34 13.88
N PHE A 6 17.05 36.07 12.58
CA PHE A 6 16.25 34.99 11.98
C PHE A 6 17.08 33.74 11.64
N LEU A 7 18.25 33.61 12.23
CA LEU A 7 19.05 32.41 12.21
C LEU A 7 19.00 31.76 13.60
N VAL A 8 18.65 30.49 13.62
CA VAL A 8 18.72 29.55 14.75
C VAL A 8 17.35 29.07 15.25
N CYS A 9 16.80 28.10 14.55
CA CYS A 9 16.26 26.90 15.19
C CYS A 9 16.20 25.73 14.18
N LEU A 10 17.27 25.49 13.44
CA LEU A 10 17.55 24.15 12.91
C LEU A 10 17.97 23.32 14.12
N SER A 11 17.10 22.42 14.58
CA SER A 11 17.52 21.38 15.52
C SER A 11 18.75 20.72 14.89
N MET A 12 19.86 20.66 15.61
CA MET A 12 21.11 20.04 15.15
C MET A 12 20.86 18.52 14.98
N ARG A 13 20.23 18.14 13.85
CA ARG A 13 20.40 16.78 13.34
C ARG A 13 21.89 16.68 13.01
N GLU A 14 22.62 15.74 13.62
CA GLU A 14 23.99 15.46 13.21
C GLU A 14 23.96 15.20 11.70
N MET A 15 24.52 16.12 10.91
CA MET A 15 24.55 15.97 9.46
C MET A 15 25.37 14.73 9.10
N LEU A 16 24.76 13.81 8.42
CA LEU A 16 25.40 12.58 7.99
C LEU A 16 26.56 12.93 7.03
N ASP A 17 27.74 12.44 7.32
CA ASP A 17 28.91 12.61 6.45
C ASP A 17 28.76 11.76 5.18
N LEU A 18 28.26 12.38 4.11
CA LEU A 18 28.00 11.73 2.81
C LEU A 18 29.28 11.24 2.13
N LYS A 19 30.45 11.84 2.42
CA LYS A 19 31.74 11.39 1.87
C LYS A 19 32.10 9.97 2.31
N LYS A 20 31.64 9.53 3.46
CA LYS A 20 31.82 8.13 3.93
C LYS A 20 31.09 7.10 3.04
N PHE A 21 30.14 7.55 2.24
CA PHE A 21 29.38 6.73 1.27
C PHE A 21 29.86 6.98 -0.19
N GLY A 22 30.97 7.71 -0.37
CA GLY A 22 31.48 8.03 -1.69
C GLY A 22 30.67 9.10 -2.44
N ILE A 23 29.81 9.85 -1.73
CA ILE A 23 28.93 10.85 -2.33
C ILE A 23 29.53 12.25 -2.12
N GLU A 24 29.82 12.93 -3.21
CA GLU A 24 30.17 14.35 -3.24
C GLU A 24 28.97 15.17 -3.72
N MET A 25 28.45 16.01 -2.83
CA MET A 25 27.38 16.96 -3.19
C MET A 25 27.96 18.12 -4.00
N TRP A 26 27.09 18.72 -4.81
CA TRP A 26 27.45 19.88 -5.63
C TRP A 26 27.64 21.12 -4.77
N GLU A 27 28.40 22.08 -5.30
CA GLU A 27 28.50 23.42 -4.76
C GLU A 27 27.17 24.18 -4.94
N GLU A 28 26.91 25.17 -4.07
CA GLU A 28 25.62 25.89 -3.98
C GLU A 28 25.17 26.47 -5.33
N GLU A 29 26.08 27.01 -6.14
CA GLU A 29 25.74 27.57 -7.47
C GLU A 29 25.17 26.49 -8.40
N LYS A 30 25.72 25.28 -8.36
CA LYS A 30 25.23 24.15 -9.15
C LYS A 30 23.90 23.65 -8.64
N ILE A 31 23.71 23.62 -7.31
CA ILE A 31 22.44 23.28 -6.66
C ILE A 31 21.35 24.29 -7.06
N ALA A 32 21.64 25.59 -7.02
CA ALA A 32 20.71 26.63 -7.43
C ALA A 32 20.26 26.46 -8.91
N SER A 33 21.21 26.18 -9.80
CA SER A 33 20.90 25.93 -11.21
C SER A 33 20.07 24.66 -11.42
N PHE A 34 20.33 23.61 -10.65
CA PHE A 34 19.54 22.38 -10.65
C PHE A 34 18.10 22.63 -10.20
N ARG A 35 17.91 23.35 -9.08
CA ARG A 35 16.59 23.74 -8.56
C ARG A 35 15.80 24.54 -9.60
N GLU A 36 16.40 25.55 -10.19
CA GLU A 36 15.77 26.38 -11.21
C GLU A 36 15.28 25.57 -12.41
N LYS A 37 16.12 24.71 -12.97
CA LYS A 37 15.73 23.88 -14.14
C LYS A 37 14.66 22.88 -13.83
N LEU A 38 14.76 22.22 -12.68
CA LEU A 38 13.78 21.24 -12.25
C LEU A 38 12.41 21.89 -12.00
N LEU A 39 12.38 23.03 -11.30
CA LEU A 39 11.14 23.73 -11.00
C LEU A 39 10.51 24.39 -12.21
N THR A 40 11.33 24.93 -13.15
CA THR A 40 10.83 25.45 -14.43
C THR A 40 10.13 24.37 -15.23
N TRP A 41 10.77 23.20 -15.36
CA TRP A 41 10.14 22.05 -16.02
C TRP A 41 8.85 21.62 -15.31
N TYR A 42 8.85 21.56 -13.98
CA TYR A 42 7.68 21.16 -13.21
C TYR A 42 6.51 22.11 -13.43
N ASP A 43 6.73 23.42 -13.48
CA ASP A 43 5.69 24.40 -13.72
C ASP A 43 5.00 24.20 -15.07
N GLU A 44 5.73 23.75 -16.08
CA GLU A 44 5.23 23.51 -17.44
C GLU A 44 4.58 22.14 -17.62
N HIS A 45 5.02 21.11 -16.84
CA HIS A 45 4.69 19.72 -17.08
C HIS A 45 3.93 19.03 -15.93
N LYS A 46 3.74 19.70 -14.80
CA LYS A 46 3.05 19.12 -13.65
C LYS A 46 1.65 18.62 -14.01
N ARG A 47 1.36 17.39 -13.61
CA ARG A 47 0.06 16.77 -13.84
C ARG A 47 -1.04 17.45 -13.04
N ASP A 48 -2.20 17.73 -13.67
CA ASP A 48 -3.40 18.18 -12.96
C ASP A 48 -4.06 17.01 -12.22
N LEU A 49 -3.68 16.84 -10.95
CA LEU A 49 -4.19 15.78 -10.09
C LEU A 49 -5.11 16.38 -9.01
N PRO A 50 -6.21 15.70 -8.64
CA PRO A 50 -7.19 16.23 -7.67
C PRO A 50 -6.57 16.73 -6.38
N TRP A 51 -5.58 16.01 -5.84
CA TRP A 51 -4.89 16.33 -4.60
C TRP A 51 -3.85 17.46 -4.72
N ARG A 52 -3.55 17.93 -5.94
CA ARG A 52 -2.67 19.09 -6.20
C ARG A 52 -3.42 20.42 -6.29
N ARG A 53 -4.76 20.36 -6.25
CA ARG A 53 -5.63 21.56 -6.35
C ARG A 53 -5.86 22.24 -5.00
N SER A 54 -5.32 21.69 -3.91
CA SER A 54 -5.52 22.17 -2.55
C SER A 54 -4.28 21.92 -1.69
N ASN A 55 -3.97 22.86 -0.79
CA ASN A 55 -2.95 22.71 0.24
C ASN A 55 -3.52 22.20 1.57
N ASN A 56 -4.73 21.63 1.57
CA ASN A 56 -5.32 21.07 2.77
C ASN A 56 -4.50 19.83 3.22
N PRO A 57 -3.91 19.84 4.43
CA PRO A 57 -3.06 18.76 4.90
C PRO A 57 -3.77 17.40 4.98
N TYR A 58 -5.08 17.39 5.27
CA TYR A 58 -5.88 16.19 5.26
C TYR A 58 -5.99 15.58 3.85
N HIS A 59 -6.26 16.40 2.85
CA HIS A 59 -6.36 15.97 1.45
C HIS A 59 -5.03 15.43 0.92
N ILE A 60 -3.92 16.11 1.24
CA ILE A 60 -2.58 15.67 0.89
C ILE A 60 -2.26 14.34 1.58
N TRP A 61 -2.54 14.23 2.88
CA TRP A 61 -2.33 12.99 3.63
C TRP A 61 -3.10 11.80 3.03
N VAL A 62 -4.39 11.98 2.71
CA VAL A 62 -5.21 10.93 2.06
C VAL A 62 -4.56 10.46 0.76
N SER A 63 -4.16 11.39 -0.12
CA SER A 63 -3.52 11.04 -1.39
C SER A 63 -2.19 10.33 -1.20
N GLU A 64 -1.33 10.82 -0.29
CA GLU A 64 -0.02 10.23 -0.02
C GLU A 64 -0.11 8.78 0.47
N ILE A 65 -1.08 8.49 1.35
CA ILE A 65 -1.30 7.12 1.80
C ILE A 65 -1.89 6.24 0.71
N MET A 66 -2.80 6.74 -0.12
CA MET A 66 -3.38 5.98 -1.23
C MET A 66 -2.35 5.65 -2.31
N LEU A 67 -1.46 6.58 -2.63
CA LEU A 67 -0.41 6.42 -3.64
C LEU A 67 0.68 5.43 -3.23
N GLN A 68 0.79 5.06 -1.95
CA GLN A 68 1.73 4.02 -1.53
C GLN A 68 1.43 2.71 -2.25
N GLN A 69 2.31 2.30 -3.17
CA GLN A 69 2.22 1.07 -3.97
C GLN A 69 0.96 0.96 -4.85
N THR A 70 0.29 2.07 -5.13
CA THR A 70 -0.89 2.14 -6.01
C THR A 70 -0.65 3.15 -7.12
N ARG A 71 -1.09 2.85 -8.33
CA ARG A 71 -0.94 3.74 -9.49
C ARG A 71 -1.88 4.93 -9.41
N VAL A 72 -1.43 6.08 -9.92
CA VAL A 72 -2.19 7.34 -9.94
C VAL A 72 -3.61 7.17 -10.49
N ASP A 73 -3.76 6.57 -11.68
CA ASP A 73 -5.06 6.37 -12.32
C ASP A 73 -6.03 5.53 -11.47
N THR A 74 -5.49 4.60 -10.68
CA THR A 74 -6.30 3.82 -9.74
C THR A 74 -6.71 4.68 -8.55
N VAL A 75 -5.84 5.56 -8.06
CA VAL A 75 -6.09 6.37 -6.86
C VAL A 75 -7.14 7.44 -7.09
N ILE A 76 -7.19 8.08 -8.26
CA ILE A 76 -8.10 9.21 -8.52
C ILE A 76 -9.55 8.91 -8.09
N PRO A 77 -10.24 7.88 -8.61
CA PRO A 77 -11.63 7.62 -8.22
C PRO A 77 -11.80 7.19 -6.76
N TYR A 78 -10.78 6.59 -6.16
CA TYR A 78 -10.80 6.24 -4.74
C TYR A 78 -10.67 7.46 -3.85
N TYR A 79 -9.78 8.38 -4.19
CA TYR A 79 -9.54 9.62 -3.47
C TYR A 79 -10.80 10.50 -3.43
N GLU A 80 -11.45 10.71 -4.58
CA GLU A 80 -12.67 11.49 -4.69
C GLU A 80 -13.78 10.88 -3.81
N ARG A 81 -14.06 9.57 -3.99
CA ARG A 81 -15.06 8.87 -3.19
C ARG A 81 -14.73 8.86 -1.70
N PHE A 82 -13.47 8.73 -1.32
CA PHE A 82 -13.07 8.72 0.09
C PHE A 82 -13.32 10.06 0.77
N LEU A 83 -13.03 11.16 0.09
CA LEU A 83 -13.32 12.51 0.61
C LEU A 83 -14.82 12.82 0.64
N ASP A 84 -15.62 12.25 -0.28
CA ASP A 84 -17.08 12.32 -0.18
C ASP A 84 -17.62 11.60 1.07
N TRP A 85 -17.03 10.46 1.42
CA TRP A 85 -17.45 9.66 2.56
C TRP A 85 -16.91 10.19 3.90
N PHE A 86 -15.73 10.74 3.90
CA PHE A 86 -15.00 11.26 5.05
C PHE A 86 -14.40 12.64 4.71
N PRO A 87 -15.22 13.69 4.63
CA PRO A 87 -14.75 15.00 4.17
C PRO A 87 -13.79 15.67 5.14
N THR A 88 -13.80 15.29 6.41
CA THR A 88 -12.94 15.86 7.45
C THR A 88 -12.19 14.79 8.25
N VAL A 89 -11.15 15.23 8.98
CA VAL A 89 -10.43 14.37 9.94
C VAL A 89 -11.39 13.79 10.99
N ALA A 90 -12.38 14.56 11.42
CA ALA A 90 -13.37 14.13 12.42
C ALA A 90 -14.26 13.01 11.88
N ASP A 91 -14.70 13.09 10.62
CA ASP A 91 -15.49 12.03 9.98
C ASP A 91 -14.69 10.74 9.88
N LEU A 92 -13.41 10.83 9.50
CA LEU A 92 -12.52 9.69 9.45
C LEU A 92 -12.28 9.08 10.84
N ALA A 93 -12.07 9.91 11.86
CA ALA A 93 -11.84 9.46 13.23
C ALA A 93 -13.01 8.66 13.81
N GLN A 94 -14.24 9.03 13.44
CA GLN A 94 -15.48 8.44 13.93
C GLN A 94 -16.05 7.33 13.03
N ALA A 95 -15.39 7.06 11.88
CA ALA A 95 -15.86 6.08 10.92
C ALA A 95 -16.02 4.68 11.53
N LEU A 96 -17.11 4.00 11.22
CA LEU A 96 -17.26 2.58 11.52
C LEU A 96 -16.29 1.76 10.68
N GLU A 97 -15.71 0.71 11.26
CA GLU A 97 -14.66 -0.08 10.60
C GLU A 97 -15.11 -0.65 9.26
N ASP A 98 -16.30 -1.22 9.19
CA ASP A 98 -16.81 -1.81 7.95
C ASP A 98 -16.96 -0.76 6.83
N ARG A 99 -17.44 0.46 7.16
CA ARG A 99 -17.52 1.58 6.22
C ARG A 99 -16.13 2.05 5.76
N LEU A 100 -15.18 2.09 6.70
CA LEU A 100 -13.79 2.45 6.41
C LEU A 100 -13.11 1.45 5.46
N LEU A 101 -13.24 0.15 5.76
CA LEU A 101 -12.70 -0.93 4.94
C LEU A 101 -13.37 -0.98 3.57
N LYS A 102 -14.69 -0.70 3.50
CA LYS A 102 -15.42 -0.63 2.24
C LYS A 102 -14.95 0.52 1.35
N ALA A 103 -14.69 1.69 1.91
CA ALA A 103 -14.14 2.83 1.17
C ALA A 103 -12.75 2.54 0.57
N TRP A 104 -11.99 1.65 1.21
CA TRP A 104 -10.62 1.27 0.82
C TRP A 104 -10.55 -0.05 0.03
N GLU A 105 -11.69 -0.71 -0.16
CA GLU A 105 -11.76 -2.02 -0.82
C GLU A 105 -11.13 -1.97 -2.23
N GLY A 106 -10.17 -2.89 -2.47
CA GLY A 106 -9.45 -2.97 -3.74
C GLY A 106 -8.08 -2.30 -3.77
N LEU A 107 -7.79 -1.32 -2.89
CA LEU A 107 -6.47 -0.68 -2.80
C LEU A 107 -5.41 -1.56 -2.11
N GLY A 108 -5.83 -2.55 -1.31
CA GLY A 108 -4.93 -3.42 -0.56
C GLY A 108 -4.20 -2.71 0.60
N TYR A 109 -3.34 -3.47 1.31
CA TYR A 109 -2.60 -2.96 2.47
C TYR A 109 -3.49 -2.20 3.46
N TYR A 110 -4.56 -2.85 3.91
CA TYR A 110 -5.62 -2.26 4.72
C TYR A 110 -5.17 -1.70 6.08
N SER A 111 -4.00 -2.13 6.55
CA SER A 111 -3.35 -1.50 7.70
C SER A 111 -3.10 0.01 7.50
N ARG A 112 -2.98 0.47 6.26
CA ARG A 112 -2.82 1.90 5.94
C ARG A 112 -4.04 2.69 6.40
N VAL A 113 -5.23 2.30 5.96
CA VAL A 113 -6.47 3.04 6.31
C VAL A 113 -6.81 2.92 7.79
N ARG A 114 -6.53 1.77 8.43
CA ARG A 114 -6.67 1.64 9.90
C ARG A 114 -5.72 2.54 10.66
N ASN A 115 -4.47 2.64 10.21
CA ASN A 115 -3.51 3.58 10.79
C ASN A 115 -3.94 5.03 10.55
N MET A 116 -4.51 5.35 9.38
CA MET A 116 -5.09 6.68 9.13
C MET A 116 -6.20 7.00 10.11
N GLN A 117 -7.12 6.07 10.38
CA GLN A 117 -8.16 6.30 11.38
C GLN A 117 -7.60 6.55 12.78
N LYS A 118 -6.61 5.73 13.21
CA LYS A 118 -5.93 5.93 14.50
C LYS A 118 -5.22 7.29 14.56
N ALA A 119 -4.57 7.71 13.48
CA ALA A 119 -3.96 9.03 13.40
C ALA A 119 -4.99 10.15 13.40
N ALA A 120 -6.14 9.97 12.73
CA ALA A 120 -7.24 10.91 12.80
C ALA A 120 -7.78 11.06 14.24
N GLN A 121 -7.90 9.96 14.99
CA GLN A 121 -8.25 9.98 16.40
C GLN A 121 -7.20 10.72 17.24
N GLN A 122 -5.90 10.51 16.97
CA GLN A 122 -4.83 11.28 17.63
C GLN A 122 -4.95 12.79 17.33
N ILE A 123 -5.24 13.18 16.09
CA ILE A 123 -5.45 14.60 15.75
C ILE A 123 -6.63 15.18 16.56
N MET A 124 -7.70 14.42 16.71
CA MET A 124 -8.87 14.89 17.50
C MET A 124 -8.53 15.03 18.98
N THR A 125 -7.74 14.12 19.57
CA THR A 125 -7.43 14.11 21.01
C THR A 125 -6.23 14.98 21.37
N ASP A 126 -5.12 14.84 20.64
CA ASP A 126 -3.83 15.42 21.02
C ASP A 126 -3.59 16.81 20.41
N PHE A 127 -4.29 17.11 19.30
CA PHE A 127 -4.15 18.36 18.56
C PHE A 127 -5.47 19.16 18.45
N ALA A 128 -6.46 18.84 19.30
CA ALA A 128 -7.76 19.53 19.34
C ALA A 128 -8.48 19.61 17.97
N GLY A 129 -8.34 18.57 17.15
CA GLY A 129 -8.94 18.48 15.82
C GLY A 129 -8.23 19.29 14.72
N LYS A 130 -7.12 19.95 15.03
CA LYS A 130 -6.29 20.67 14.05
C LYS A 130 -5.14 19.77 13.58
N PHE A 131 -4.94 19.70 12.28
CA PHE A 131 -3.79 18.95 11.74
C PHE A 131 -2.50 19.61 12.21
N PRO A 132 -1.51 18.87 12.77
CA PRO A 132 -0.24 19.45 13.23
C PRO A 132 0.52 20.08 12.06
N ASP A 133 1.17 21.21 12.30
CA ASP A 133 1.86 22.05 11.31
C ASP A 133 3.39 22.01 11.43
N SER A 134 3.93 21.19 12.33
CA SER A 134 5.37 20.92 12.45
C SER A 134 5.70 19.49 11.97
N TYR A 135 6.92 19.29 11.47
CA TYR A 135 7.38 17.96 11.04
C TYR A 135 7.27 16.91 12.16
N GLU A 136 7.69 17.27 13.37
CA GLU A 136 7.65 16.39 14.54
C GLU A 136 6.20 16.01 14.91
N GLY A 137 5.30 16.99 14.88
CA GLY A 137 3.88 16.75 15.13
C GLY A 137 3.27 15.83 14.08
N ILE A 138 3.56 16.05 12.81
CA ILE A 138 3.09 15.19 11.71
C ILE A 138 3.69 13.78 11.83
N ALA A 139 4.99 13.68 12.08
CA ALA A 139 5.69 12.40 12.19
C ALA A 139 5.29 11.58 13.43
N SER A 140 4.70 12.20 14.46
CA SER A 140 4.18 11.53 15.65
C SER A 140 2.89 10.75 15.40
N LEU A 141 2.19 11.03 14.30
CA LEU A 141 0.92 10.42 13.97
C LEU A 141 1.07 8.96 13.56
N LYS A 142 0.13 8.12 13.97
CA LYS A 142 0.16 6.68 13.73
C LYS A 142 0.23 6.33 12.23
N GLY A 143 1.28 5.60 11.85
CA GLY A 143 1.48 5.14 10.48
C GLY A 143 2.04 6.18 9.51
N ILE A 144 2.40 7.37 9.99
CA ILE A 144 3.13 8.37 9.22
C ILE A 144 4.63 8.14 9.42
N GLY A 145 5.29 7.75 8.33
CA GLY A 145 6.74 7.63 8.27
C GLY A 145 7.42 8.90 7.75
N PRO A 146 8.76 8.94 7.74
CA PRO A 146 9.52 10.13 7.33
C PRO A 146 9.14 10.68 5.94
N TYR A 147 8.88 9.79 4.98
CA TYR A 147 8.42 10.18 3.64
C TYR A 147 7.10 10.96 3.70
N THR A 148 6.06 10.36 4.31
CA THR A 148 4.74 10.97 4.37
C THR A 148 4.76 12.25 5.21
N ALA A 149 5.55 12.28 6.28
CA ALA A 149 5.72 13.49 7.09
C ALA A 149 6.36 14.63 6.27
N GLY A 150 7.43 14.35 5.53
CA GLY A 150 8.08 15.32 4.64
C GLY A 150 7.16 15.81 3.52
N ALA A 151 6.39 14.91 2.90
CA ALA A 151 5.43 15.30 1.86
C ALA A 151 4.34 16.24 2.41
N ILE A 152 3.71 15.89 3.54
CA ILE A 152 2.70 16.76 4.15
C ILE A 152 3.32 18.10 4.61
N ALA A 153 4.46 18.05 5.30
CA ALA A 153 5.13 19.24 5.82
C ALA A 153 5.50 20.21 4.69
N SER A 154 6.04 19.70 3.59
CA SER A 154 6.48 20.54 2.48
C SER A 154 5.33 21.03 1.61
N ILE A 155 4.34 20.20 1.29
CA ILE A 155 3.26 20.55 0.37
C ILE A 155 2.19 21.39 1.07
N ALA A 156 1.79 21.04 2.30
CA ALA A 156 0.74 21.75 3.01
C ALA A 156 1.24 23.00 3.73
N PHE A 157 2.44 22.95 4.29
CA PHE A 157 2.94 23.98 5.21
C PHE A 157 4.18 24.73 4.70
N GLY A 158 4.73 24.33 3.54
CA GLY A 158 5.90 24.99 2.95
C GLY A 158 7.19 24.80 3.75
N LEU A 159 7.25 23.76 4.61
CA LEU A 159 8.45 23.46 5.38
C LEU A 159 9.48 22.78 4.48
N PRO A 160 10.79 23.12 4.56
CA PRO A 160 11.82 22.54 3.71
C PRO A 160 12.19 21.11 4.16
N GLU A 161 11.17 20.24 4.22
CA GLU A 161 11.29 18.84 4.63
C GLU A 161 11.29 17.90 3.43
N PRO A 162 12.32 17.07 3.28
CA PRO A 162 12.42 16.12 2.17
C PRO A 162 11.36 15.02 2.22
N ALA A 163 10.83 14.66 1.04
CA ALA A 163 9.97 13.50 0.85
C ALA A 163 10.67 12.44 -0.01
N VAL A 164 11.36 11.50 0.63
CA VAL A 164 12.20 10.51 -0.06
C VAL A 164 11.43 9.21 -0.29
N ASP A 165 10.94 9.01 -1.51
CA ASP A 165 10.31 7.78 -1.98
C ASP A 165 11.24 6.97 -2.90
N GLY A 166 10.71 5.90 -3.51
CA GLY A 166 11.46 5.09 -4.47
C GLY A 166 11.82 5.82 -5.77
N ASN A 167 11.02 6.83 -6.18
CA ASN A 167 11.28 7.65 -7.35
C ASN A 167 12.44 8.60 -7.08
N VAL A 168 12.36 9.33 -5.97
CA VAL A 168 13.42 10.24 -5.52
C VAL A 168 14.74 9.50 -5.33
N MET A 169 14.74 8.34 -4.65
CA MET A 169 15.96 7.53 -4.49
C MET A 169 16.55 7.11 -5.84
N ARG A 170 15.71 6.77 -6.83
CA ARG A 170 16.17 6.39 -8.17
C ARG A 170 16.82 7.58 -8.91
N VAL A 171 16.18 8.74 -8.89
CA VAL A 171 16.70 9.96 -9.49
C VAL A 171 18.04 10.34 -8.85
N LEU A 172 18.11 10.39 -7.52
CA LEU A 172 19.34 10.69 -6.78
C LEU A 172 20.45 9.67 -7.07
N SER A 173 20.11 8.37 -7.18
CA SER A 173 21.09 7.34 -7.53
C SER A 173 21.73 7.60 -8.89
N ARG A 174 20.97 8.11 -9.85
CA ARG A 174 21.48 8.44 -11.20
C ARG A 174 22.21 9.78 -11.26
N LEU A 175 21.72 10.77 -10.51
CA LEU A 175 22.40 12.07 -10.43
C LEU A 175 23.82 11.97 -9.86
N PHE A 176 24.02 11.09 -8.87
CA PHE A 176 25.27 11.00 -8.11
C PHE A 176 25.97 9.63 -8.20
N GLU A 177 25.47 8.71 -9.04
CA GLU A 177 25.99 7.32 -9.14
C GLU A 177 26.11 6.64 -7.78
N VAL A 178 25.02 6.68 -6.97
CA VAL A 178 25.02 6.17 -5.60
C VAL A 178 25.05 4.65 -5.57
N ASP A 179 26.13 4.06 -5.08
CA ASP A 179 26.35 2.62 -4.96
C ASP A 179 25.67 1.96 -3.75
N LEU A 180 24.46 2.41 -3.41
CA LEU A 180 23.67 1.87 -2.30
C LEU A 180 22.38 1.23 -2.81
N ASP A 181 22.06 0.04 -2.28
CA ASP A 181 20.79 -0.62 -2.57
C ASP A 181 19.63 0.19 -2.01
N ILE A 182 18.80 0.76 -2.90
CA ILE A 182 17.60 1.53 -2.53
C ILE A 182 16.50 0.67 -1.88
N GLY A 183 16.59 -0.65 -1.96
CA GLY A 183 15.69 -1.59 -1.28
C GLY A 183 16.01 -1.78 0.20
N GLN A 184 17.20 -1.36 0.68
CA GLN A 184 17.60 -1.48 2.07
C GLN A 184 17.12 -0.27 2.88
N PRO A 185 16.26 -0.48 3.92
CA PRO A 185 15.71 0.62 4.72
C PRO A 185 16.78 1.49 5.41
N SER A 186 17.91 0.89 5.81
CA SER A 186 19.04 1.60 6.43
C SER A 186 19.69 2.64 5.53
N ASN A 187 19.60 2.47 4.20
CA ASN A 187 20.20 3.39 3.25
C ASN A 187 19.34 4.65 3.01
N ARG A 188 18.06 4.62 3.36
CA ARG A 188 17.16 5.77 3.17
C ARG A 188 17.69 7.06 3.82
N LYS A 189 18.32 6.94 4.98
CA LYS A 189 18.91 8.08 5.69
C LYS A 189 19.97 8.83 4.88
N VAL A 190 20.68 8.14 3.99
CA VAL A 190 21.70 8.76 3.10
C VAL A 190 20.98 9.62 2.07
N PHE A 191 19.96 9.09 1.40
CA PHE A 191 19.14 9.85 0.45
C PHE A 191 18.40 11.02 1.10
N GLN A 192 17.97 10.84 2.36
CA GLN A 192 17.36 11.91 3.16
C GLN A 192 18.37 13.05 3.35
N ALA A 193 19.61 12.75 3.77
CA ALA A 193 20.65 13.76 3.94
C ALA A 193 21.06 14.45 2.64
N MET A 194 21.04 13.74 1.51
CA MET A 194 21.24 14.35 0.18
C MET A 194 20.11 15.35 -0.13
N MET A 195 18.87 14.96 0.13
CA MET A 195 17.71 15.82 -0.12
C MET A 195 17.67 17.03 0.80
N GLU A 196 18.11 16.94 2.05
CA GLU A 196 18.23 18.08 2.97
C GLU A 196 19.14 19.18 2.41
N ILE A 197 20.13 18.81 1.60
CA ILE A 197 21.02 19.75 0.89
C ILE A 197 20.36 20.27 -0.40
N LEU A 198 19.66 19.40 -1.14
CA LEU A 198 19.14 19.72 -2.47
C LEU A 198 17.79 20.45 -2.45
N ILE A 199 16.97 20.26 -1.43
CA ILE A 199 15.59 20.77 -1.41
C ILE A 199 15.57 22.31 -1.58
N ASP A 200 14.62 22.79 -2.39
CA ASP A 200 14.42 24.23 -2.56
C ASP A 200 13.72 24.79 -1.29
N PRO A 201 14.32 25.79 -0.62
CA PRO A 201 13.77 26.32 0.62
C PRO A 201 12.51 27.15 0.43
N ASP A 202 12.31 27.74 -0.75
CA ASP A 202 11.20 28.62 -1.07
C ASP A 202 9.99 27.85 -1.63
N ARG A 203 10.27 26.71 -2.33
CA ARG A 203 9.27 25.87 -2.99
C ARG A 203 9.45 24.37 -2.67
N PRO A 204 9.54 23.99 -1.38
CA PRO A 204 9.93 22.62 -1.02
C PRO A 204 8.89 21.57 -1.47
N GLY A 205 7.60 21.89 -1.41
CA GLY A 205 6.52 21.01 -1.87
C GLY A 205 6.56 20.75 -3.38
N ASP A 206 6.78 21.82 -4.16
CA ASP A 206 6.92 21.70 -5.62
C ASP A 206 8.18 20.92 -5.98
N PHE A 207 9.30 21.15 -5.28
CA PHE A 207 10.57 20.47 -5.51
C PHE A 207 10.44 18.95 -5.25
N ASN A 208 9.83 18.55 -4.15
CA ASN A 208 9.56 17.15 -3.84
C ASN A 208 8.70 16.50 -4.94
N GLN A 209 7.60 17.15 -5.33
CA GLN A 209 6.69 16.65 -6.37
C GLN A 209 7.38 16.61 -7.75
N ALA A 210 8.23 17.58 -8.08
CA ALA A 210 8.98 17.60 -9.31
C ALA A 210 9.92 16.40 -9.45
N LEU A 211 10.65 16.05 -8.39
CA LEU A 211 11.50 14.85 -8.38
C LEU A 211 10.69 13.55 -8.48
N MET A 212 9.52 13.49 -7.87
CA MET A 212 8.63 12.32 -7.99
C MET A 212 8.10 12.18 -9.42
N ASP A 213 7.67 13.28 -10.05
CA ASP A 213 7.19 13.28 -11.45
C ASP A 213 8.33 12.94 -12.41
N LEU A 214 9.50 13.56 -12.26
CA LEU A 214 10.70 13.23 -13.05
C LEU A 214 11.02 11.72 -12.95
N GLY A 215 10.99 11.19 -11.72
CA GLY A 215 11.26 9.78 -11.47
C GLY A 215 10.21 8.83 -12.02
N SER A 216 8.92 9.23 -12.07
CA SER A 216 7.85 8.38 -12.60
C SER A 216 7.72 8.44 -14.11
N ASP A 217 7.89 9.61 -14.70
CA ASP A 217 7.51 9.87 -16.08
C ASP A 217 8.72 9.79 -17.04
N ILE A 218 9.87 10.33 -16.66
CA ILE A 218 11.07 10.38 -17.50
C ILE A 218 12.10 9.34 -17.05
N GLU A 219 12.44 9.34 -15.78
CA GLU A 219 13.43 8.42 -15.22
C GLU A 219 12.80 7.15 -14.64
N ALA A 220 11.81 6.62 -15.33
CA ALA A 220 11.07 5.42 -14.94
C ALA A 220 11.98 4.20 -14.68
N PRO A 221 11.54 3.22 -13.86
CA PRO A 221 12.33 2.01 -13.58
C PRO A 221 12.44 1.07 -14.79
N VAL A 222 11.55 1.22 -15.76
CA VAL A 222 11.51 0.43 -17.00
C VAL A 222 11.37 1.42 -18.15
N ASN A 223 12.20 1.28 -19.19
CA ASN A 223 12.25 2.17 -20.35
C ASN A 223 12.36 3.67 -19.97
N PRO A 224 13.39 4.08 -19.26
CA PRO A 224 13.63 5.50 -19.00
C PRO A 224 13.97 6.25 -20.29
N HIS A 225 13.65 7.54 -20.32
CA HIS A 225 13.97 8.48 -21.41
C HIS A 225 14.88 9.60 -20.89
N PRO A 226 16.11 9.30 -20.46
CA PRO A 226 16.99 10.28 -19.80
C PRO A 226 17.40 11.44 -20.71
N GLU A 227 17.31 11.26 -22.03
CA GLU A 227 17.52 12.32 -23.04
C GLU A 227 16.50 13.45 -22.94
N ASP A 228 15.29 13.16 -22.42
CA ASP A 228 14.20 14.12 -22.23
C ASP A 228 14.27 14.79 -20.85
N SER A 229 15.19 14.36 -19.98
CA SER A 229 15.31 14.92 -18.62
C SER A 229 15.73 16.38 -18.65
N PRO A 230 15.00 17.29 -17.96
CA PRO A 230 15.36 18.71 -17.86
C PRO A 230 16.68 18.93 -17.10
N VAL A 231 17.13 17.91 -16.39
CA VAL A 231 18.32 17.94 -15.52
C VAL A 231 19.39 16.94 -15.95
N LYS A 232 19.36 16.46 -17.20
CA LYS A 232 20.30 15.45 -17.70
C LYS A 232 21.78 15.85 -17.60
N GLU A 233 22.11 17.14 -17.73
CA GLU A 233 23.49 17.64 -17.59
C GLU A 233 24.02 17.56 -16.15
N PHE A 234 23.13 17.33 -15.17
CA PHE A 234 23.50 17.10 -13.78
C PHE A 234 23.66 15.61 -13.47
N SER A 235 23.14 14.73 -14.31
CA SER A 235 23.12 13.28 -14.07
C SER A 235 24.47 12.65 -14.42
N ALA A 236 25.25 12.26 -13.41
CA ALA A 236 26.50 11.55 -13.60
C ALA A 236 26.29 10.25 -14.40
N ALA A 237 25.25 9.48 -14.10
CA ALA A 237 24.94 8.25 -14.80
C ALA A 237 24.59 8.47 -16.29
N TYR A 238 23.92 9.57 -16.62
CA TYR A 238 23.64 9.93 -18.01
C TYR A 238 24.95 10.31 -18.75
N LEU A 239 25.77 11.18 -18.15
CA LEU A 239 27.01 11.66 -18.72
C LEU A 239 28.05 10.55 -18.91
N HIS A 240 28.07 9.56 -18.00
CA HIS A 240 29.01 8.45 -18.06
C HIS A 240 28.45 7.22 -18.80
N GLY A 241 27.18 7.26 -19.26
CA GLY A 241 26.53 6.12 -19.92
C GLY A 241 26.29 4.92 -19.02
N THR A 242 26.02 5.16 -17.72
CA THR A 242 25.83 4.13 -16.69
C THR A 242 24.40 4.06 -16.14
N MET A 243 23.43 4.61 -16.85
CA MET A 243 22.01 4.68 -16.44
C MET A 243 21.40 3.32 -16.05
N ASP A 244 21.81 2.25 -16.74
CA ASP A 244 21.36 0.88 -16.50
C ASP A 244 21.91 0.25 -15.23
N LYS A 245 23.00 0.80 -14.67
CA LYS A 245 23.58 0.36 -13.39
C LYS A 245 22.83 0.93 -12.19
N TYR A 246 22.12 2.04 -12.36
CA TYR A 246 21.47 2.76 -11.27
C TYR A 246 19.95 2.86 -11.45
N PRO A 247 19.18 2.69 -10.38
CA PRO A 247 19.62 2.45 -8.99
C PRO A 247 20.01 1.00 -8.75
N ILE A 248 20.91 0.74 -7.80
CA ILE A 248 21.17 -0.61 -7.30
C ILE A 248 19.95 -1.08 -6.50
N LYS A 249 19.43 -2.27 -6.83
CA LYS A 249 18.28 -2.86 -6.14
C LYS A 249 18.33 -4.38 -6.18
N ALA A 250 18.41 -4.98 -5.01
CA ALA A 250 18.34 -6.44 -4.89
C ALA A 250 16.98 -7.01 -5.37
N PRO A 251 16.97 -8.20 -5.98
CA PRO A 251 15.74 -8.83 -6.43
C PRO A 251 14.81 -9.14 -5.25
N LYS A 252 13.50 -8.93 -5.46
CA LYS A 252 12.48 -9.25 -4.44
C LYS A 252 12.36 -10.76 -4.23
N LYS A 253 12.12 -11.17 -2.99
CA LYS A 253 11.77 -12.57 -2.66
C LYS A 253 10.45 -12.93 -3.35
N LYS A 254 10.37 -14.16 -3.87
CA LYS A 254 9.14 -14.68 -4.48
C LYS A 254 8.08 -14.91 -3.38
N PRO A 255 6.78 -14.67 -3.68
CA PRO A 255 5.70 -15.00 -2.77
C PRO A 255 5.67 -16.51 -2.45
N VAL A 256 5.38 -16.86 -1.20
CA VAL A 256 5.22 -18.25 -0.76
C VAL A 256 3.84 -18.74 -1.18
N PRO A 257 3.71 -19.93 -1.80
CA PRO A 257 2.41 -20.52 -2.12
C PRO A 257 1.67 -20.92 -0.82
N VAL A 258 0.35 -20.73 -0.84
CA VAL A 258 -0.59 -21.18 0.20
C VAL A 258 -1.76 -21.80 -0.51
N TYR A 259 -2.16 -23.00 -0.09
CA TYR A 259 -3.25 -23.76 -0.68
C TYR A 259 -4.46 -23.71 0.23
N LEU A 260 -5.62 -23.38 -0.32
CA LEU A 260 -6.84 -23.13 0.45
C LEU A 260 -8.02 -23.87 -0.20
N GLN A 261 -8.81 -24.57 0.61
CA GLN A 261 -10.15 -24.99 0.24
C GLN A 261 -11.12 -23.85 0.58
N GLY A 262 -11.79 -23.31 -0.42
CA GLY A 262 -12.81 -22.30 -0.26
C GLY A 262 -14.21 -22.94 -0.30
N LEU A 263 -15.02 -22.69 0.73
CA LEU A 263 -16.32 -23.31 0.90
C LEU A 263 -17.44 -22.32 0.57
N ILE A 264 -18.26 -22.63 -0.42
CA ILE A 264 -19.44 -21.86 -0.79
C ILE A 264 -20.66 -22.61 -0.27
N ILE A 265 -21.27 -22.10 0.79
CA ILE A 265 -22.39 -22.74 1.48
C ILE A 265 -23.66 -21.93 1.26
N GLU A 266 -24.71 -22.56 0.71
CA GLU A 266 -26.01 -21.97 0.42
C GLU A 266 -27.10 -22.58 1.32
N ASN A 267 -28.00 -21.75 1.85
CA ASN A 267 -29.17 -22.23 2.57
C ASN A 267 -30.41 -22.34 1.65
N GLU A 268 -31.52 -22.85 2.19
CA GLU A 268 -32.78 -23.02 1.44
C GLU A 268 -33.39 -21.71 0.93
N GLN A 269 -33.00 -20.58 1.53
CA GLN A 269 -33.46 -19.24 1.14
C GLN A 269 -32.60 -18.61 0.04
N GLY A 270 -31.56 -19.32 -0.47
CA GLY A 270 -30.63 -18.79 -1.47
C GLY A 270 -29.65 -17.77 -0.91
N GLN A 271 -29.41 -17.78 0.40
CA GLN A 271 -28.40 -16.99 1.07
C GLN A 271 -27.13 -17.79 1.21
N PHE A 272 -26.00 -17.09 1.20
CA PHE A 272 -24.66 -17.67 1.33
C PHE A 272 -24.02 -17.31 2.65
N LEU A 273 -23.33 -18.29 3.24
CA LEU A 273 -22.63 -18.11 4.50
C LEU A 273 -21.35 -17.34 4.28
N LEU A 274 -21.20 -16.24 5.02
CA LEU A 274 -19.96 -15.46 5.12
C LEU A 274 -19.56 -15.37 6.58
N GLU A 275 -18.26 -15.40 6.83
CA GLU A 275 -17.66 -15.19 8.13
C GLU A 275 -16.79 -13.93 8.15
N LYS A 276 -16.67 -13.29 9.30
CA LYS A 276 -15.79 -12.15 9.48
C LYS A 276 -14.39 -12.61 9.87
N ASN A 277 -13.37 -12.22 9.11
CA ASN A 277 -11.99 -12.54 9.48
C ASN A 277 -11.53 -11.70 10.67
N GLU A 278 -11.64 -12.24 11.85
CA GLU A 278 -11.20 -11.60 13.10
C GLU A 278 -9.72 -11.79 13.40
N ALA A 279 -9.06 -12.72 12.71
CA ALA A 279 -7.64 -12.97 12.88
C ALA A 279 -6.82 -11.72 12.54
N ALA A 280 -5.85 -11.40 13.39
CA ALA A 280 -4.92 -10.31 13.12
C ALA A 280 -4.08 -10.63 11.87
N GLY A 281 -3.95 -9.68 10.95
CA GLY A 281 -3.08 -9.81 9.80
C GLY A 281 -3.77 -9.59 8.45
N LEU A 282 -3.58 -10.56 7.54
CA LEU A 282 -4.05 -10.44 6.15
C LEU A 282 -5.59 -10.46 6.08
N LEU A 283 -6.17 -9.41 5.50
CA LEU A 283 -7.63 -9.25 5.33
C LEU A 283 -8.47 -9.26 6.63
N SER A 284 -7.86 -8.97 7.79
CA SER A 284 -8.59 -8.81 9.06
C SER A 284 -9.78 -7.86 8.89
N GLY A 285 -10.93 -8.19 9.48
CA GLY A 285 -12.18 -7.42 9.44
C GLY A 285 -12.96 -7.51 8.12
N PHE A 286 -12.46 -8.24 7.12
CA PHE A 286 -13.19 -8.51 5.89
C PHE A 286 -14.11 -9.70 6.04
N TRP A 287 -15.24 -9.62 5.36
CA TRP A 287 -16.14 -10.75 5.20
C TRP A 287 -15.65 -11.66 4.08
N HIS A 288 -15.76 -12.96 4.28
CA HIS A 288 -15.29 -13.94 3.31
C HIS A 288 -16.07 -15.25 3.39
N PHE A 289 -16.07 -16.01 2.29
CA PHE A 289 -16.46 -17.41 2.35
C PHE A 289 -15.48 -18.19 3.23
N PRO A 290 -15.88 -19.19 3.98
CA PRO A 290 -14.97 -19.99 4.79
C PRO A 290 -13.78 -20.52 3.99
N LEU A 291 -12.59 -20.44 4.57
CA LEU A 291 -11.32 -20.81 3.95
C LEU A 291 -10.55 -21.73 4.90
N ILE A 292 -10.23 -22.93 4.45
CA ILE A 292 -9.45 -23.91 5.20
C ILE A 292 -8.10 -24.11 4.51
N GLU A 293 -6.99 -23.92 5.24
CA GLU A 293 -5.66 -24.15 4.72
C GLU A 293 -5.39 -25.66 4.60
N VAL A 294 -4.83 -26.08 3.45
CA VAL A 294 -4.48 -27.46 3.15
C VAL A 294 -3.01 -27.52 2.74
N GLU A 295 -2.38 -28.69 2.89
CA GLU A 295 -0.93 -28.82 2.59
C GLU A 295 -0.63 -28.56 1.11
N GLU A 296 -1.28 -29.27 0.21
CA GLU A 296 -1.24 -29.07 -1.24
C GLU A 296 -2.39 -29.82 -1.89
N PHE A 297 -2.90 -29.34 -3.03
CA PHE A 297 -3.92 -30.07 -3.78
C PHE A 297 -3.31 -31.29 -4.45
N GLN A 298 -3.79 -32.48 -4.12
CA GLN A 298 -3.42 -33.70 -4.82
C GLN A 298 -3.86 -33.60 -6.28
N THR A 299 -2.94 -33.84 -7.21
CA THR A 299 -3.28 -33.97 -8.62
C THR A 299 -3.83 -35.38 -8.86
N GLU A 300 -4.89 -35.52 -9.66
CA GLU A 300 -5.55 -36.79 -9.98
C GLU A 300 -4.57 -37.91 -10.42
N ASN A 301 -3.38 -37.58 -10.90
CA ASN A 301 -2.33 -38.52 -11.29
C ASN A 301 -1.48 -39.06 -10.14
N GLN A 302 -1.60 -38.55 -8.90
CA GLN A 302 -0.87 -39.03 -7.74
C GLN A 302 -1.63 -40.12 -6.97
N ILE A 303 -2.94 -40.22 -7.19
CA ILE A 303 -3.77 -41.23 -6.50
C ILE A 303 -3.38 -42.68 -6.91
N SER A 304 -2.82 -42.89 -8.10
CA SER A 304 -2.49 -44.25 -8.59
C SER A 304 -1.19 -44.84 -8.07
N LEU A 305 -0.32 -44.09 -7.38
CA LEU A 305 0.99 -44.56 -6.90
C LEU A 305 1.05 -44.81 -5.39
N PHE A 306 0.05 -44.32 -4.63
CA PHE A 306 0.03 -44.47 -3.16
C PHE A 306 -1.02 -45.45 -2.61
N GLU A 307 -1.81 -46.10 -3.48
CA GLU A 307 -2.74 -47.18 -3.03
C GLU A 307 -2.06 -48.47 -2.53
N VAL A 308 -0.72 -48.51 -2.44
CA VAL A 308 0.05 -49.71 -2.03
C VAL A 308 0.87 -49.51 -0.76
N ALA A 309 0.73 -48.41 -0.05
CA ALA A 309 1.33 -48.22 1.27
C ALA A 309 0.26 -48.32 2.35
N GLU A 310 0.18 -49.47 2.95
CA GLU A 310 -0.64 -49.92 4.08
C GLU A 310 -1.08 -48.85 5.09
N ASN A 311 -2.43 -48.78 5.27
CA ASN A 311 -3.13 -48.62 6.55
C ASN A 311 -2.38 -47.89 7.67
N GLN A 312 -2.40 -46.58 7.64
CA GLN A 312 -2.65 -45.78 8.83
C GLN A 312 -3.80 -44.81 8.49
N PRO A 313 -4.95 -44.84 9.18
CA PRO A 313 -5.95 -43.78 9.05
C PRO A 313 -5.30 -42.51 9.59
N SER A 314 -5.02 -41.56 8.72
CA SER A 314 -4.81 -40.18 9.18
C SER A 314 -6.11 -39.76 9.85
N LEU A 315 -6.02 -39.47 11.14
CA LEU A 315 -7.15 -38.93 11.97
C LEU A 315 -7.50 -37.51 11.61
N ASP A 316 -6.96 -36.98 10.49
CA ASP A 316 -7.24 -35.62 10.06
C ASP A 316 -8.51 -35.61 9.22
N LEU A 317 -9.52 -34.92 9.72
CA LEU A 317 -10.77 -34.66 9.02
C LEU A 317 -10.51 -33.98 7.67
N SER A 318 -11.31 -34.30 6.66
CA SER A 318 -11.32 -33.52 5.43
C SER A 318 -11.71 -32.05 5.71
N PRO A 319 -11.35 -31.10 4.86
CA PRO A 319 -11.77 -29.70 5.06
C PRO A 319 -13.29 -29.53 5.20
N GLN A 320 -14.07 -30.35 4.49
CA GLN A 320 -15.53 -30.36 4.59
C GLN A 320 -16.02 -30.89 5.94
N GLU A 321 -15.46 -31.99 6.42
CA GLU A 321 -15.81 -32.57 7.73
C GLU A 321 -15.39 -31.64 8.88
N SER A 322 -14.23 -31.00 8.78
CA SER A 322 -13.81 -29.99 9.76
C SER A 322 -14.79 -28.81 9.82
N PHE A 323 -15.20 -28.31 8.66
CA PHE A 323 -16.21 -27.24 8.59
C PHE A 323 -17.53 -27.65 9.23
N GLU A 324 -18.08 -28.85 8.92
CA GLU A 324 -19.33 -29.34 9.49
C GLU A 324 -19.26 -29.42 11.02
N GLN A 325 -18.11 -29.86 11.55
CA GLN A 325 -17.89 -29.94 12.99
C GLN A 325 -17.78 -28.54 13.64
N ASP A 326 -17.01 -27.62 13.02
CA ASP A 326 -16.77 -26.29 13.58
C ASP A 326 -18.04 -25.41 13.60
N TYR A 327 -18.93 -25.60 12.62
CA TYR A 327 -20.16 -24.82 12.47
C TYR A 327 -21.41 -25.55 12.94
N ASP A 328 -21.31 -26.78 13.42
CA ASP A 328 -22.44 -27.66 13.79
C ASP A 328 -23.52 -27.71 12.68
N LEU A 329 -23.06 -27.84 11.43
CA LEU A 329 -23.88 -27.88 10.23
C LEU A 329 -23.75 -29.21 9.52
N THR A 330 -24.84 -29.72 8.96
CA THR A 330 -24.80 -30.86 8.01
C THR A 330 -24.96 -30.30 6.59
N VAL A 331 -23.96 -30.57 5.75
CA VAL A 331 -23.86 -30.00 4.39
C VAL A 331 -24.05 -31.10 3.34
N ASP A 332 -24.98 -30.89 2.40
CA ASP A 332 -25.09 -31.70 1.20
C ASP A 332 -24.11 -31.19 0.13
N TRP A 333 -22.91 -31.79 0.12
CA TRP A 333 -21.80 -31.42 -0.77
C TRP A 333 -22.08 -31.84 -2.21
N GLN A 334 -21.95 -30.88 -3.12
CA GLN A 334 -22.17 -31.10 -4.54
C GLN A 334 -20.86 -31.53 -5.25
N GLN A 335 -20.95 -32.58 -6.06
CA GLN A 335 -19.82 -33.07 -6.85
C GLN A 335 -19.63 -32.24 -8.12
N GLN A 336 -19.37 -30.96 -8.00
CA GLN A 336 -19.11 -30.05 -9.11
C GLN A 336 -17.68 -29.53 -9.06
N SER A 337 -17.01 -29.49 -10.22
CA SER A 337 -15.67 -28.93 -10.33
C SER A 337 -15.75 -27.45 -10.74
N TYR A 338 -15.06 -26.61 -10.00
CA TYR A 338 -14.97 -25.17 -10.25
C TYR A 338 -13.59 -24.77 -10.74
N SER A 339 -13.52 -23.63 -11.43
CA SER A 339 -12.24 -23.05 -11.85
C SER A 339 -11.37 -22.72 -10.65
N LYS A 340 -10.09 -23.10 -10.69
CA LYS A 340 -9.11 -22.76 -9.64
C LYS A 340 -8.92 -21.26 -9.58
N VAL A 341 -8.99 -20.70 -8.38
CA VAL A 341 -8.78 -19.27 -8.12
C VAL A 341 -7.35 -19.02 -7.67
N GLN A 342 -6.70 -18.02 -8.23
CA GLN A 342 -5.38 -17.58 -7.80
C GLN A 342 -5.39 -16.11 -7.43
N HIS A 343 -4.74 -15.79 -6.29
CA HIS A 343 -4.51 -14.41 -5.87
C HIS A 343 -3.10 -14.24 -5.31
N VAL A 344 -2.42 -13.17 -5.75
CA VAL A 344 -1.04 -12.88 -5.35
C VAL A 344 -1.02 -11.66 -4.43
N PHE A 345 -0.52 -11.86 -3.23
CA PHE A 345 -0.14 -10.81 -2.29
C PHE A 345 1.38 -10.58 -2.36
N SER A 346 1.90 -9.58 -1.68
CA SER A 346 3.33 -9.25 -1.70
C SER A 346 4.22 -10.40 -1.26
N HIS A 347 3.77 -11.23 -0.31
CA HIS A 347 4.56 -12.28 0.35
C HIS A 347 3.90 -13.66 0.30
N ARG A 348 2.64 -13.77 -0.16
CA ARG A 348 1.88 -15.03 -0.29
C ARG A 348 1.21 -15.11 -1.66
N LYS A 349 1.08 -16.33 -2.17
CA LYS A 349 0.29 -16.62 -3.37
C LYS A 349 -0.76 -17.66 -3.00
N TRP A 350 -2.02 -17.25 -2.94
CA TRP A 350 -3.13 -18.14 -2.66
C TRP A 350 -3.52 -18.94 -3.91
N HIS A 351 -3.65 -20.23 -3.74
CA HIS A 351 -4.25 -21.18 -4.65
C HIS A 351 -5.50 -21.71 -3.99
N ILE A 352 -6.68 -21.37 -4.51
CA ILE A 352 -7.94 -21.71 -3.87
C ILE A 352 -8.69 -22.68 -4.78
N GLN A 353 -9.14 -23.80 -4.21
CA GLN A 353 -10.07 -24.73 -4.83
C GLN A 353 -11.42 -24.62 -4.15
N LEU A 354 -12.51 -24.51 -4.95
CA LEU A 354 -13.85 -24.32 -4.40
C LEU A 354 -14.54 -25.65 -4.14
N ALA A 355 -15.29 -25.72 -3.05
CA ALA A 355 -16.33 -26.73 -2.84
C ALA A 355 -17.63 -26.02 -2.55
N TYR A 356 -18.73 -26.57 -3.05
CA TYR A 356 -20.07 -26.04 -2.86
C TYR A 356 -20.96 -27.06 -2.15
N GLY A 357 -21.76 -26.58 -1.20
CA GLY A 357 -22.71 -27.38 -0.48
C GLY A 357 -23.97 -26.63 -0.07
N ARG A 358 -25.02 -27.37 0.21
CA ARG A 358 -26.31 -26.86 0.66
C ARG A 358 -26.63 -27.32 2.06
N VAL A 359 -27.22 -26.42 2.87
CA VAL A 359 -27.72 -26.72 4.22
C VAL A 359 -29.22 -26.54 4.27
N LYS A 360 -29.89 -27.42 5.01
CA LYS A 360 -31.33 -27.36 5.23
C LYS A 360 -31.72 -26.56 6.47
N ASP A 361 -30.86 -26.55 7.48
CA ASP A 361 -31.07 -25.82 8.74
C ASP A 361 -29.93 -24.78 8.93
N SER A 362 -30.29 -23.51 8.92
CA SER A 362 -29.33 -22.40 9.05
C SER A 362 -29.42 -21.73 10.45
N GLN A 363 -30.17 -22.30 11.40
CA GLN A 363 -30.46 -21.64 12.68
C GLN A 363 -29.27 -21.60 13.66
N HIS A 364 -28.22 -22.38 13.42
CA HIS A 364 -27.09 -22.52 14.34
C HIS A 364 -25.88 -21.60 14.04
N ALA A 365 -25.83 -20.97 12.89
CA ALA A 365 -24.71 -20.14 12.45
C ALA A 365 -24.93 -18.62 12.62
N ALA A 366 -25.56 -18.18 13.70
CA ALA A 366 -25.95 -16.77 13.87
C ALA A 366 -25.31 -16.09 15.09
N ASP A 367 -24.10 -16.43 15.47
CA ASP A 367 -23.29 -15.57 16.34
C ASP A 367 -22.60 -14.50 15.48
N GLY A 368 -22.54 -13.26 15.92
CA GLY A 368 -22.22 -12.06 15.15
C GLY A 368 -20.96 -12.04 14.27
N GLU A 369 -20.24 -13.14 14.16
CA GLU A 369 -19.08 -13.39 13.29
C GLU A 369 -19.46 -14.09 11.98
N VAL A 370 -20.72 -14.54 11.84
CA VAL A 370 -21.23 -15.27 10.68
C VAL A 370 -22.52 -14.62 10.19
N LEU A 371 -22.67 -14.46 8.88
CA LEU A 371 -23.86 -13.90 8.24
C LEU A 371 -24.33 -14.81 7.10
N TRP A 372 -25.65 -14.91 6.97
CA TRP A 372 -26.32 -15.44 5.80
C TRP A 372 -26.80 -14.27 4.94
N LEU A 373 -26.22 -14.10 3.74
CA LEU A 373 -26.50 -12.96 2.88
C LEU A 373 -26.95 -13.40 1.49
N HIS A 374 -27.90 -12.67 0.92
CA HIS A 374 -28.17 -12.77 -0.51
C HIS A 374 -27.02 -12.15 -1.33
N PRO A 375 -26.73 -12.66 -2.52
CA PRO A 375 -25.66 -12.13 -3.38
C PRO A 375 -25.75 -10.63 -3.67
N GLU A 376 -26.97 -10.10 -3.75
CA GLU A 376 -27.24 -8.66 -3.94
C GLU A 376 -26.76 -7.79 -2.80
N ASP A 377 -26.65 -8.35 -1.58
CA ASP A 377 -26.23 -7.66 -0.38
C ASP A 377 -24.71 -7.69 -0.15
N PHE A 378 -23.95 -8.52 -0.86
CA PHE A 378 -22.48 -8.59 -0.73
C PHE A 378 -21.81 -7.23 -0.94
N GLY A 379 -22.42 -6.38 -1.80
CA GLY A 379 -21.96 -5.02 -2.05
C GLY A 379 -21.97 -4.09 -0.83
N ASN A 380 -22.73 -4.41 0.22
CA ASN A 380 -22.85 -3.60 1.42
C ASN A 380 -21.73 -3.87 2.45
N TYR A 381 -20.99 -4.97 2.28
CA TYR A 381 -19.96 -5.43 3.20
C TYR A 381 -18.56 -5.31 2.58
N PRO A 382 -17.49 -5.12 3.37
CA PRO A 382 -16.12 -5.19 2.86
C PRO A 382 -15.79 -6.63 2.43
N PHE A 383 -15.62 -6.81 1.12
CA PHE A 383 -15.45 -8.13 0.47
C PHE A 383 -14.20 -8.12 -0.40
N ALA A 384 -13.12 -8.72 0.08
CA ALA A 384 -11.81 -8.60 -0.53
C ALA A 384 -11.72 -9.25 -1.93
N LYS A 385 -10.78 -8.79 -2.76
CA LYS A 385 -10.61 -9.26 -4.15
C LYS A 385 -10.47 -10.77 -4.32
N PRO A 386 -9.79 -11.55 -3.45
CA PRO A 386 -9.81 -13.01 -3.56
C PRO A 386 -11.22 -13.59 -3.47
N GLN A 387 -12.06 -13.06 -2.60
CA GLN A 387 -13.44 -13.49 -2.40
C GLN A 387 -14.33 -13.16 -3.60
N GLN A 388 -14.15 -11.96 -4.18
CA GLN A 388 -14.82 -11.59 -5.44
C GLN A 388 -14.47 -12.59 -6.56
N LYS A 389 -13.19 -12.98 -6.64
CA LYS A 389 -12.75 -14.00 -7.61
C LYS A 389 -13.34 -15.38 -7.35
N MET A 390 -13.50 -15.77 -6.07
CA MET A 390 -14.18 -17.02 -5.71
C MET A 390 -15.63 -16.98 -6.18
N TRP A 391 -16.34 -15.89 -5.90
CA TRP A 391 -17.71 -15.69 -6.36
C TRP A 391 -17.84 -15.69 -7.90
N GLU A 392 -16.93 -15.01 -8.59
CA GLU A 392 -16.87 -15.02 -10.07
C GLU A 392 -16.60 -16.44 -10.61
N ALA A 393 -15.77 -17.25 -9.95
CA ALA A 393 -15.45 -18.62 -10.37
C ALA A 393 -16.59 -19.60 -10.08
N PHE A 394 -17.36 -19.37 -9.02
CA PHE A 394 -18.54 -20.14 -8.67
C PHE A 394 -19.68 -19.95 -9.67
N ASN A 395 -19.89 -18.74 -10.19
CA ASN A 395 -20.97 -18.39 -11.12
C ASN A 395 -20.65 -18.64 -12.60
N LYS A 396 -19.49 -19.23 -12.93
CA LYS A 396 -19.11 -19.62 -14.31
C LYS A 396 -19.48 -21.06 -14.62
#